data_fb7d0b3bedb0b16e32a96a7ecfa55c80
#
_entry.id   fb7d0b3bedb0b16e32a96a7ecfa55c80
#
_cell.length_a   1.000
_cell.length_b   1.000
_cell.length_c   1.000
_cell.angle_alpha   90.00
_cell.angle_beta   90.00
_cell.angle_gamma   90.00
#
_symmetry.space_group_name_H-M   'P 1'
#
loop_
_entity.id
_entity.type
_entity.pdbx_description
1 polymer ?
#
loop_
_entity_poly.entity_id
_entity_poly.type
_entity_poly.pdbx_seq_one_letter_code
_entity_poly.pdbx_strand_id
1 'polypeptide(L)'
;MDATAVTKNVRMSANKAREVTRLVQGKSLNEAIKLVTLANKKAAGIVKKTLLSAKANAENNHRASGDLYVKLAVAGEGPTMKRFRPKARGMAGRINKRTSHVKIVLTDEI
;
A
#
# COMPACT_ATOMS: atom_id res chain seq x y z
N MET A 1 -17.07 6.88 10.49
CA MET A 1 -16.16 7.76 9.77
C MET A 1 -15.16 6.91 8.98
N ASP A 2 -14.63 7.42 7.90
CA ASP A 2 -13.62 6.75 7.10
C ASP A 2 -12.37 7.63 7.02
N ALA A 3 -11.25 7.08 7.44
CA ALA A 3 -9.96 7.75 7.32
C ALA A 3 -9.14 7.07 6.23
N THR A 4 -8.67 7.83 5.27
CA THR A 4 -7.99 7.32 4.09
C THR A 4 -6.53 7.74 4.07
N ALA A 5 -5.65 6.85 3.67
CA ALA A 5 -4.27 7.15 3.35
C ALA A 5 -3.89 6.45 2.04
N VAL A 6 -3.10 7.12 1.22
CA VAL A 6 -2.63 6.60 -0.05
C VAL A 6 -1.13 6.80 -0.16
N THR A 7 -0.40 5.74 -0.49
CA THR A 7 1.00 5.83 -0.87
C THR A 7 1.10 5.65 -2.37
N LYS A 8 1.54 6.70 -3.07
CA LYS A 8 1.60 6.71 -4.53
C LYS A 8 2.99 6.35 -5.03
N ASN A 9 3.04 5.86 -6.26
CA ASN A 9 4.28 5.61 -7.00
C ASN A 9 5.25 4.67 -6.26
N VAL A 10 4.69 3.63 -5.66
CA VAL A 10 5.49 2.59 -5.03
C VAL A 10 6.16 1.76 -6.13
N ARG A 11 7.47 1.57 -6.06
CA ARG A 11 8.24 0.87 -7.10
C ARG A 11 8.13 -0.64 -6.95
N MET A 12 6.95 -1.16 -7.22
CA MET A 12 6.67 -2.59 -7.31
C MET A 12 5.41 -2.81 -8.13
N SER A 13 5.20 -4.03 -8.60
CA SER A 13 3.97 -4.37 -9.31
C SER A 13 2.79 -4.38 -8.34
N ALA A 14 1.59 -4.05 -8.84
CA ALA A 14 0.38 -4.07 -8.04
C ALA A 14 0.07 -5.47 -7.49
N ASN A 15 0.41 -6.54 -8.23
CA ASN A 15 0.17 -7.91 -7.76
C ASN A 15 0.95 -8.23 -6.50
N LYS A 16 2.21 -7.80 -6.39
CA LYS A 16 3.02 -8.00 -5.19
C LYS A 16 2.48 -7.22 -4.00
N ALA A 17 2.03 -5.99 -4.23
CA ALA A 17 1.41 -5.19 -3.18
C ALA A 17 0.08 -5.79 -2.73
N ARG A 18 -0.72 -6.35 -3.66
CA ARG A 18 -2.00 -7.00 -3.34
C ARG A 18 -1.86 -8.21 -2.44
N GLU A 19 -0.77 -8.94 -2.52
CA GLU A 19 -0.53 -10.07 -1.62
C GLU A 19 -0.58 -9.62 -0.15
N VAL A 20 -0.06 -8.45 0.15
CA VAL A 20 -0.04 -7.90 1.51
C VAL A 20 -1.36 -7.20 1.84
N THR A 21 -1.94 -6.42 0.92
CA THR A 21 -3.20 -5.73 1.19
C THR A 21 -4.33 -6.70 1.49
N ARG A 22 -4.35 -7.86 0.84
CA ARG A 22 -5.35 -8.91 1.11
C ARG A 22 -5.24 -9.48 2.51
N LEU A 23 -4.03 -9.52 3.08
CA LEU A 23 -3.83 -10.03 4.44
C LEU A 23 -4.45 -9.11 5.49
N VAL A 24 -4.47 -7.81 5.26
CA VAL A 24 -4.89 -6.84 6.26
C VAL A 24 -6.34 -6.37 6.10
N GLN A 25 -6.92 -6.53 4.91
CA GLN A 25 -8.30 -6.09 4.67
C GLN A 25 -9.29 -6.86 5.56
N GLY A 26 -10.17 -6.14 6.20
CA GLY A 26 -11.17 -6.71 7.10
C GLY A 26 -10.67 -7.01 8.51
N LYS A 27 -9.41 -6.73 8.81
CA LYS A 27 -8.81 -6.96 10.13
C LYS A 27 -8.88 -5.71 11.00
N SER A 28 -8.79 -5.88 12.33
CA SER A 28 -8.60 -4.74 13.20
C SER A 28 -7.25 -4.09 12.92
N LEU A 29 -7.12 -2.80 13.21
CA LEU A 29 -5.87 -2.08 12.94
C LEU A 29 -4.68 -2.70 13.67
N ASN A 30 -4.85 -3.06 14.94
CA ASN A 30 -3.79 -3.68 15.73
C ASN A 30 -3.33 -5.02 15.14
N GLU A 31 -4.28 -5.83 14.72
CA GLU A 31 -4.01 -7.13 14.09
C GLU A 31 -3.32 -6.94 12.73
N ALA A 32 -3.79 -5.97 11.94
CA ALA A 32 -3.18 -5.65 10.65
C ALA A 32 -1.73 -5.22 10.80
N ILE A 33 -1.42 -4.37 11.77
CA ILE A 33 -0.06 -3.91 12.03
C ILE A 33 0.84 -5.09 12.46
N LYS A 34 0.33 -6.00 13.28
CA LYS A 34 1.07 -7.21 13.67
C LYS A 34 1.39 -8.09 12.46
N LEU A 35 0.42 -8.30 11.58
CA LEU A 35 0.58 -9.12 10.39
C LEU A 35 1.66 -8.55 9.46
N VAL A 36 1.64 -7.26 9.17
CA VAL A 36 2.62 -6.64 8.28
C VAL A 36 4.00 -6.52 8.94
N THR A 37 4.07 -6.40 10.26
CA THR A 37 5.35 -6.37 10.98
C THR A 37 6.05 -7.73 10.88
N LEU A 38 5.29 -8.83 10.92
CA LEU A 38 5.83 -10.17 10.84
C LEU A 38 6.06 -10.66 9.41
N ALA A 39 5.41 -10.04 8.43
CA ALA A 39 5.54 -10.43 7.04
C ALA A 39 6.92 -10.04 6.49
N ASN A 40 7.64 -11.01 5.92
CA ASN A 40 8.96 -10.79 5.35
C ASN A 40 8.86 -10.46 3.86
N LYS A 41 8.20 -9.34 3.54
CA LYS A 41 8.00 -8.86 2.16
C LYS A 41 8.24 -7.36 2.10
N LYS A 42 8.79 -6.90 0.97
CA LYS A 42 9.00 -5.47 0.73
C LYS A 42 7.70 -4.67 0.84
N ALA A 43 6.61 -5.21 0.27
CA ALA A 43 5.30 -4.56 0.30
C ALA A 43 4.78 -4.38 1.73
N ALA A 44 5.12 -5.28 2.65
CA ALA A 44 4.66 -5.18 4.04
C ALA A 44 5.11 -3.90 4.73
N GLY A 45 6.35 -3.47 4.51
CA GLY A 45 6.85 -2.21 5.06
C GLY A 45 6.09 -1.00 4.54
N ILE A 46 5.74 -1.00 3.26
CA ILE A 46 4.99 0.07 2.61
C ILE A 46 3.53 0.10 3.11
N VAL A 47 2.90 -1.06 3.20
CA VAL A 47 1.53 -1.18 3.71
C VAL A 47 1.48 -0.75 5.18
N LYS A 48 2.47 -1.15 6.00
CA LYS A 48 2.58 -0.70 7.39
C LYS A 48 2.65 0.81 7.49
N LYS A 49 3.48 1.45 6.68
CA LYS A 49 3.61 2.91 6.64
C LYS A 49 2.28 3.57 6.28
N THR A 50 1.57 3.03 5.29
CA THR A 50 0.26 3.54 4.89
C THR A 50 -0.79 3.35 6.00
N LEU A 51 -0.77 2.20 6.70
CA LEU A 51 -1.64 1.96 7.85
C LEU A 51 -1.40 2.97 8.97
N LEU A 52 -0.15 3.24 9.30
CA LEU A 52 0.20 4.23 10.33
C LEU A 52 -0.21 5.64 9.92
N SER A 53 -0.10 5.99 8.65
CA SER A 53 -0.55 7.26 8.12
C SER A 53 -2.08 7.38 8.22
N ALA A 54 -2.81 6.34 7.87
CA ALA A 54 -4.27 6.32 8.00
C ALA A 54 -4.71 6.42 9.47
N LYS A 55 -3.99 5.76 10.37
CA LYS A 55 -4.22 5.87 11.82
C LYS A 55 -4.06 7.31 12.30
N ALA A 56 -2.99 7.97 11.88
CA ALA A 56 -2.75 9.37 12.23
C ALA A 56 -3.86 10.28 11.67
N ASN A 57 -4.32 10.04 10.45
CA ASN A 57 -5.43 10.78 9.86
C ASN A 57 -6.73 10.58 10.66
N ALA A 58 -6.99 9.37 11.11
CA ALA A 58 -8.17 9.08 11.93
C ALA A 58 -8.11 9.82 13.26
N GLU A 59 -6.97 9.79 13.94
CA GLU A 59 -6.81 10.43 15.24
C GLU A 59 -6.81 11.96 15.15
N ASN A 60 -6.11 12.52 14.17
CA ASN A 60 -5.92 13.97 14.07
C ASN A 60 -7.05 14.69 13.34
N ASN A 61 -7.57 14.12 12.25
CA ASN A 61 -8.57 14.76 11.41
C ASN A 61 -10.00 14.41 11.80
N HIS A 62 -10.22 13.21 12.31
CA HIS A 62 -11.54 12.70 12.68
C HIS A 62 -11.70 12.53 14.19
N ARG A 63 -10.65 12.81 14.96
CA ARG A 63 -10.62 12.66 16.42
C ARG A 63 -11.12 11.30 16.90
N ALA A 64 -10.83 10.27 16.13
CA ALA A 64 -11.25 8.93 16.46
C ALA A 64 -10.53 8.45 17.73
N SER A 65 -11.29 7.89 18.65
CA SER A 65 -10.78 7.22 19.84
C SER A 65 -11.44 5.87 19.93
N GLY A 66 -10.67 4.82 20.16
CA GLY A 66 -11.19 3.47 20.22
C GLY A 66 -10.68 2.60 19.09
N ASP A 67 -11.36 1.50 18.87
CA ASP A 67 -10.92 0.50 17.91
C ASP A 67 -11.17 0.94 16.48
N LEU A 68 -10.16 0.74 15.63
CA LEU A 68 -10.23 0.99 14.21
C LEU A 68 -10.09 -0.33 13.44
N TYR A 69 -10.71 -0.41 12.29
CA TYR A 69 -10.73 -1.59 11.43
C TYR A 69 -10.31 -1.20 10.02
N VAL A 70 -9.64 -2.10 9.33
CA VAL A 70 -9.28 -1.90 7.92
C VAL A 70 -10.49 -2.22 7.06
N LYS A 71 -11.22 -1.19 6.65
CA LYS A 71 -12.40 -1.33 5.79
C LYS A 71 -12.01 -1.73 4.39
N LEU A 72 -10.95 -1.11 3.86
CA LEU A 72 -10.48 -1.32 2.51
C LEU A 72 -8.97 -1.24 2.48
N ALA A 73 -8.35 -2.21 1.82
CA ALA A 73 -6.93 -2.19 1.51
C ALA A 73 -6.75 -2.67 0.08
N VAL A 74 -6.35 -1.78 -0.81
CA VAL A 74 -6.22 -2.09 -2.23
C VAL A 74 -4.90 -1.57 -2.77
N ALA A 75 -4.43 -2.24 -3.81
CA ALA A 75 -3.27 -1.81 -4.57
C ALA A 75 -3.69 -1.68 -6.03
N GLY A 76 -3.56 -0.49 -6.58
CA GLY A 76 -3.84 -0.21 -7.97
C GLY A 76 -2.56 0.02 -8.75
N GLU A 77 -2.64 -0.11 -10.08
CA GLU A 77 -1.52 0.16 -10.95
C GLU A 77 -1.28 1.66 -11.08
N GLY A 78 -0.01 2.06 -10.92
CA GLY A 78 0.42 3.42 -11.18
C GLY A 78 1.04 3.56 -12.55
N PRO A 79 1.56 4.77 -12.88
CA PRO A 79 2.20 4.98 -14.16
C PRO A 79 3.44 4.09 -14.31
N THR A 80 3.62 3.53 -15.51
CA THR A 80 4.78 2.74 -15.85
C THR A 80 5.88 3.68 -16.38
N MET A 81 7.04 3.65 -15.76
CA MET A 81 8.20 4.38 -16.24
C MET A 81 8.92 3.54 -17.28
N LYS A 82 9.03 4.08 -18.50
CA LYS A 82 9.72 3.40 -19.58
C LYS A 82 11.14 3.89 -19.66
N ARG A 83 12.08 2.95 -19.77
CA ARG A 83 13.51 3.22 -19.93
C ARG A 83 14.04 2.40 -21.10
N PHE A 84 15.10 2.91 -21.71
CA PHE A 84 15.79 2.20 -22.78
C PHE A 84 17.18 1.82 -22.32
N ARG A 85 17.59 0.60 -22.65
CA ARG A 85 18.94 0.13 -22.37
C ARG A 85 19.60 -0.21 -23.70
N PRO A 86 20.81 0.32 -23.98
CA PRO A 86 21.52 -0.05 -25.19
C PRO A 86 21.78 -1.56 -25.23
N LYS A 87 21.55 -2.15 -26.40
CA LYS A 87 21.86 -3.55 -26.67
C LYS A 87 22.98 -3.63 -27.73
N ALA A 88 23.56 -4.82 -27.90
CA ALA A 88 24.58 -5.06 -28.91
C ALA A 88 24.10 -4.56 -30.30
N ARG A 89 25.05 -4.11 -31.15
CA ARG A 89 24.80 -3.61 -32.51
C ARG A 89 23.94 -2.35 -32.57
N GLY A 90 24.02 -1.50 -31.54
CA GLY A 90 23.31 -0.22 -31.52
C GLY A 90 21.80 -0.32 -31.30
N MET A 91 21.27 -1.48 -31.02
CA MET A 91 19.84 -1.63 -30.72
C MET A 91 19.55 -1.25 -29.28
N ALA A 92 18.40 -0.58 -29.04
CA ALA A 92 17.95 -0.23 -27.71
C ALA A 92 16.86 -1.20 -27.23
N GLY A 93 16.99 -1.70 -26.02
CA GLY A 93 15.98 -2.50 -25.36
C GLY A 93 15.07 -1.66 -24.48
N ARG A 94 13.80 -1.95 -24.45
CA ARG A 94 12.82 -1.25 -23.64
C ARG A 94 12.73 -1.88 -22.24
N ILE A 95 12.84 -1.06 -21.19
CA ILE A 95 12.66 -1.48 -19.82
C ILE A 95 11.43 -0.77 -19.26
N ASN A 96 10.49 -1.54 -18.74
CA ASN A 96 9.30 -1.01 -18.08
C ASN A 96 9.49 -1.11 -16.56
N LYS A 97 9.46 0.03 -15.88
CA LYS A 97 9.49 0.07 -14.42
C LYS A 97 8.06 0.33 -13.94
N ARG A 98 7.45 -0.71 -13.41
CA ARG A 98 6.07 -0.61 -12.94
C ARG A 98 6.01 0.02 -11.56
N THR A 99 4.98 0.82 -11.33
CA THR A 99 4.67 1.39 -10.04
C THR A 99 3.26 1.00 -9.64
N SER A 100 2.96 1.15 -8.36
CA SER A 100 1.62 0.90 -7.83
C SER A 100 1.25 1.96 -6.81
N HIS A 101 -0.04 2.01 -6.49
CA HIS A 101 -0.58 2.87 -5.44
C HIS A 101 -1.24 1.99 -4.40
N VAL A 102 -0.93 2.22 -3.13
CA VAL A 102 -1.56 1.50 -2.02
C VAL A 102 -2.52 2.45 -1.32
N LYS A 103 -3.78 2.04 -1.23
CA LYS A 103 -4.83 2.81 -0.55
C LYS A 103 -5.39 2.01 0.62
N ILE A 104 -5.43 2.64 1.77
CA ILE A 104 -5.99 2.07 3.01
C ILE A 104 -7.10 2.99 3.51
N VAL A 105 -8.25 2.41 3.82
CA VAL A 105 -9.36 3.12 4.45
C VAL A 105 -9.63 2.45 5.79
N LEU A 106 -9.55 3.22 6.87
CA LEU A 106 -9.88 2.77 8.21
C LEU A 106 -11.26 3.28 8.60
N THR A 107 -11.97 2.49 9.40
CA THR A 107 -13.27 2.86 9.93
C THR A 107 -13.36 2.50 11.41
N ASP A 108 -14.19 3.21 12.15
CA ASP A 108 -14.53 2.88 13.54
C ASP A 108 -15.80 2.04 13.62
N GLU A 109 -16.45 1.77 12.50
CA GLU A 109 -17.67 0.96 12.41
C GLU A 109 -17.41 -0.33 11.62
N ILE A 110 -17.87 -1.44 12.15
CA ILE A 110 -17.75 -2.74 11.47
C ILE A 110 -18.95 -2.94 10.55
#